data_78d0c5eac04de66e2c4c34060c565190
#
_entry.id   78d0c5eac04de66e2c4c34060c565190
#
_cell.length_a   1.000
_cell.length_b   1.000
_cell.length_c   1.000
_cell.angle_alpha   90.00
_cell.angle_beta   90.00
_cell.angle_gamma   90.00
#
_symmetry.space_group_name_H-M   'P 1'
#
loop_
_entity.id
_entity.type
_entity.pdbx_description
1 polymer ?
#
loop_
_entity_poly.entity_id
_entity_poly.type
_entity_poly.pdbx_seq_one_letter_code
_entity_poly.pdbx_strand_id
1 'polypeptide(L)'
;IDDYINAEEIVDFYNKNIDLQSLKILVVVNTVTSAQNLYLHISKQIGKENVKLLHSKFTVEDRKNLEYEIIEDGKYENNKHIIWIATQVVEASLDLDFDFLFTEFAELSSLFQRMGRCNRKGLKHISAPNIYVYEKIAGGLLCRDKAGYGTEKKGFIYYSLYELGKAALHKWKLQTSSSEMSEEDKICMINEFYNREKICEIEKNSSYSSYIKDYYDRYDRLIEISGMDIQDSEMQDSFRTIVSINAVPYDVYMDNFDLISSIENEILAKR
;
A
#
# COMPACT_ATOMS: atom_id res chain seq x y z
N ILE A 1 15.53 -8.89 1.31
CA ILE A 1 15.96 -9.04 2.72
C ILE A 1 15.04 -10.08 3.36
N ASP A 2 15.59 -11.23 3.75
CA ASP A 2 14.81 -12.28 4.43
C ASP A 2 14.65 -11.94 5.93
N ASP A 3 14.06 -10.78 6.22
CA ASP A 3 13.76 -10.31 7.56
C ASP A 3 12.54 -9.41 7.57
N TYR A 4 12.14 -8.98 8.79
CA TYR A 4 11.11 -7.96 9.01
C TYR A 4 11.70 -6.56 8.90
N ILE A 5 10.94 -5.63 8.35
CA ILE A 5 11.31 -4.21 8.37
C ILE A 5 11.40 -3.72 9.82
N ASN A 6 12.44 -3.00 10.16
CA ASN A 6 12.64 -2.47 11.50
C ASN A 6 13.10 -1.01 11.49
N ALA A 7 12.87 -0.32 12.61
CA ALA A 7 13.13 1.11 12.74
C ALA A 7 14.64 1.41 12.84
N GLU A 8 15.40 0.57 13.51
CA GLU A 8 16.83 0.78 13.76
C GLU A 8 17.60 0.80 12.46
N GLU A 9 17.32 -0.13 11.54
CA GLU A 9 17.97 -0.20 10.24
C GLU A 9 17.71 1.05 9.39
N ILE A 10 16.46 1.56 9.43
CA ILE A 10 16.08 2.78 8.72
C ILE A 10 16.78 4.00 9.31
N VAL A 11 16.84 4.10 10.64
CA VAL A 11 17.53 5.20 11.34
C VAL A 11 19.03 5.15 11.07
N ASP A 12 19.63 3.98 11.14
CA ASP A 12 21.06 3.79 10.82
C ASP A 12 21.36 4.19 9.36
N PHE A 13 20.48 3.81 8.44
CA PHE A 13 20.60 4.21 7.04
C PHE A 13 20.48 5.72 6.88
N TYR A 14 19.51 6.35 7.53
CA TYR A 14 19.31 7.81 7.51
C TYR A 14 20.55 8.53 8.02
N ASN A 15 21.07 8.14 9.20
CA ASN A 15 22.23 8.76 9.81
C ASN A 15 23.51 8.58 8.98
N LYS A 16 23.70 7.44 8.34
CA LYS A 16 24.88 7.17 7.48
C LYS A 16 24.85 7.98 6.18
N ASN A 17 23.70 8.43 5.74
CA ASN A 17 23.49 9.13 4.48
C ASN A 17 23.10 10.60 4.66
N ILE A 18 23.18 11.15 5.88
CA ILE A 18 22.76 12.52 6.18
C ILE A 18 23.56 13.61 5.45
N ASP A 19 24.79 13.28 5.02
CA ASP A 19 25.65 14.20 4.28
C ASP A 19 25.29 14.32 2.78
N LEU A 20 24.33 13.53 2.30
CA LEU A 20 23.82 13.69 0.93
C LEU A 20 23.08 15.04 0.81
N GLN A 21 23.09 15.63 -0.40
CA GLN A 21 22.39 16.88 -0.67
C GLN A 21 20.88 16.78 -0.42
N SER A 22 20.31 15.60 -0.65
CA SER A 22 18.91 15.27 -0.41
C SER A 22 18.84 13.83 0.08
N LEU A 23 17.98 13.56 1.05
CA LEU A 23 17.74 12.22 1.55
C LEU A 23 16.24 12.03 1.81
N LYS A 24 15.51 11.65 0.78
CA LYS A 24 14.08 11.39 0.85
C LYS A 24 13.85 9.89 0.86
N ILE A 25 13.40 9.37 1.99
CA ILE A 25 13.15 7.95 2.21
C ILE A 25 11.64 7.71 2.26
N LEU A 26 11.16 6.81 1.44
CA LEU A 26 9.79 6.29 1.51
C LEU A 26 9.81 4.91 2.17
N VAL A 27 9.03 4.75 3.23
CA VAL A 27 8.85 3.48 3.93
C VAL A 27 7.41 3.02 3.72
N VAL A 28 7.20 1.86 3.12
CA VAL A 28 5.85 1.34 2.85
C VAL A 28 5.64 0.01 3.56
N VAL A 29 4.66 -0.01 4.45
CA VAL A 29 4.27 -1.22 5.20
C VAL A 29 2.82 -1.61 4.94
N ASN A 30 2.50 -2.85 5.21
CA ASN A 30 1.20 -3.42 4.84
C ASN A 30 0.08 -3.09 5.83
N THR A 31 0.38 -2.57 7.04
CA THR A 31 -0.63 -2.23 8.03
C THR A 31 -0.46 -0.84 8.63
N VAL A 32 -1.58 -0.25 9.03
CA VAL A 32 -1.59 1.03 9.77
C VAL A 32 -0.83 0.91 11.09
N THR A 33 -0.99 -0.21 11.80
CA THR A 33 -0.31 -0.44 13.08
C THR A 33 1.22 -0.48 12.92
N SER A 34 1.72 -1.19 11.89
CA SER A 34 3.16 -1.21 11.59
C SER A 34 3.68 0.19 11.24
N ALA A 35 2.92 0.94 10.42
CA ALA A 35 3.29 2.31 10.07
C ALA A 35 3.37 3.23 11.29
N GLN A 36 2.38 3.16 12.18
CA GLN A 36 2.35 3.95 13.43
C GLN A 36 3.52 3.57 14.36
N ASN A 37 3.81 2.28 14.52
CA ASN A 37 4.91 1.81 15.35
C ASN A 37 6.27 2.30 14.82
N LEU A 38 6.52 2.15 13.51
CA LEU A 38 7.75 2.67 12.89
C LEU A 38 7.85 4.19 13.07
N TYR A 39 6.77 4.93 12.83
CA TYR A 39 6.74 6.38 13.04
C TYR A 39 7.13 6.76 14.47
N LEU A 40 6.54 6.11 15.47
CA LEU A 40 6.83 6.39 16.88
C LEU A 40 8.29 6.09 17.26
N HIS A 41 8.89 5.02 16.71
CA HIS A 41 10.27 4.67 17.01
C HIS A 41 11.26 5.57 16.28
N ILE A 42 11.06 5.79 14.98
CA ILE A 42 11.96 6.60 14.16
C ILE A 42 11.91 8.07 14.58
N SER A 43 10.72 8.64 14.79
CA SER A 43 10.58 10.04 15.17
C SER A 43 11.19 10.39 16.55
N LYS A 44 11.29 9.41 17.45
CA LYS A 44 12.00 9.59 18.72
C LYS A 44 13.52 9.74 18.55
N GLN A 45 14.09 9.15 17.50
CA GLN A 45 15.53 9.11 17.29
C GLN A 45 16.04 10.25 16.41
N ILE A 46 15.30 10.63 15.36
CA ILE A 46 15.73 11.63 14.37
C ILE A 46 14.90 12.93 14.39
N GLY A 47 13.93 13.05 15.30
CA GLY A 47 13.04 14.21 15.42
C GLY A 47 11.75 14.06 14.61
N LYS A 48 10.65 14.61 15.14
CA LYS A 48 9.32 14.55 14.51
C LYS A 48 9.24 15.39 13.22
N GLU A 49 10.05 16.41 13.10
CA GLU A 49 10.14 17.29 11.95
C GLU A 49 10.67 16.57 10.71
N ASN A 50 11.45 15.52 10.90
CA ASN A 50 12.10 14.74 9.84
C ASN A 50 11.31 13.47 9.46
N VAL A 51 10.19 13.19 10.14
CA VAL A 51 9.39 11.97 9.90
C VAL A 51 7.92 12.32 9.76
N LYS A 52 7.29 11.82 8.72
CA LYS A 52 5.85 11.99 8.47
C LYS A 52 5.17 10.64 8.27
N LEU A 53 3.86 10.61 8.50
CA LEU A 53 3.05 9.40 8.46
C LEU A 53 1.81 9.61 7.57
N LEU A 54 1.53 8.65 6.67
CA LEU A 54 0.35 8.68 5.82
C LEU A 54 -0.34 7.30 5.76
N HIS A 55 -1.60 7.23 6.17
CA HIS A 55 -2.40 6.01 6.11
C HIS A 55 -3.91 6.31 5.98
N SER A 56 -4.72 5.29 5.79
CA SER A 56 -6.16 5.41 5.52
C SER A 56 -7.03 5.85 6.71
N LYS A 57 -6.49 5.87 7.94
CA LYS A 57 -7.25 6.21 9.17
C LYS A 57 -7.19 7.70 9.56
N PHE A 58 -6.56 8.54 8.77
CA PHE A 58 -6.67 9.98 8.93
C PHE A 58 -8.06 10.47 8.51
N THR A 59 -8.48 11.62 9.05
CA THR A 59 -9.68 12.31 8.56
C THR A 59 -9.51 12.66 7.08
N VAL A 60 -10.61 12.90 6.38
CA VAL A 60 -10.54 13.25 4.94
C VAL A 60 -9.70 14.50 4.71
N GLU A 61 -9.86 15.51 5.58
CA GLU A 61 -9.12 16.77 5.48
C GLU A 61 -7.63 16.59 5.79
N ASP A 62 -7.29 15.94 6.91
CA ASP A 62 -5.90 15.66 7.27
C ASP A 62 -5.21 14.83 6.19
N ARG A 63 -5.89 13.81 5.68
CA ARG A 63 -5.37 12.97 4.61
C ARG A 63 -5.08 13.77 3.36
N LYS A 64 -5.99 14.66 2.95
CA LYS A 64 -5.79 15.54 1.79
C LYS A 64 -4.58 16.45 1.96
N ASN A 65 -4.41 17.03 3.17
CA ASN A 65 -3.27 17.87 3.47
C ASN A 65 -1.95 17.07 3.44
N LEU A 66 -1.93 15.88 4.04
CA LEU A 66 -0.77 14.98 4.01
C LEU A 66 -0.45 14.46 2.60
N GLU A 67 -1.46 14.19 1.77
CA GLU A 67 -1.27 13.82 0.37
C GLU A 67 -0.64 14.98 -0.44
N TYR A 68 -1.04 16.22 -0.18
CA TYR A 68 -0.39 17.40 -0.76
C TYR A 68 1.06 17.52 -0.28
N GLU A 69 1.30 17.37 1.02
CA GLU A 69 2.65 17.48 1.60
C GLU A 69 3.61 16.41 1.07
N ILE A 70 3.18 15.15 0.95
CA ILE A 70 4.04 14.08 0.44
C ILE A 70 4.39 14.29 -1.04
N ILE A 71 3.47 14.86 -1.83
CA ILE A 71 3.72 15.22 -3.22
C ILE A 71 4.77 16.33 -3.28
N GLU A 72 4.64 17.38 -2.46
CA GLU A 72 5.61 18.49 -2.41
C GLU A 72 6.99 18.00 -1.95
N ASP A 73 7.04 17.18 -0.90
CA ASP A 73 8.29 16.61 -0.40
C ASP A 73 8.93 15.63 -1.40
N GLY A 74 8.11 14.91 -2.17
CA GLY A 74 8.55 13.96 -3.20
C GLY A 74 9.01 14.58 -4.51
N LYS A 75 8.90 15.91 -4.71
CA LYS A 75 9.37 16.55 -5.94
C LYS A 75 10.89 16.44 -6.10
N TYR A 76 11.35 16.22 -7.34
CA TYR A 76 12.78 16.09 -7.66
C TYR A 76 13.59 17.31 -7.21
N GLU A 77 13.04 18.50 -7.39
CA GLU A 77 13.69 19.79 -7.10
C GLU A 77 13.77 20.09 -5.59
N ASN A 78 13.08 19.33 -4.78
CA ASN A 78 13.02 19.55 -3.34
C ASN A 78 14.15 18.81 -2.61
N ASN A 79 15.16 19.57 -2.18
CA ASN A 79 16.28 19.03 -1.43
C ASN A 79 15.97 19.01 0.07
N LYS A 80 15.39 17.90 0.54
CA LYS A 80 15.04 17.70 1.94
C LYS A 80 15.64 16.41 2.49
N HIS A 81 15.79 16.38 3.80
CA HIS A 81 16.06 15.17 4.57
C HIS A 81 14.78 14.78 5.29
N ILE A 82 14.08 13.76 4.79
CA ILE A 82 12.77 13.39 5.31
C ILE A 82 12.48 11.91 5.11
N ILE A 83 11.83 11.30 6.09
CA ILE A 83 11.28 9.96 6.01
C ILE A 83 9.75 10.06 5.99
N TRP A 84 9.15 9.54 4.93
CA TRP A 84 7.72 9.30 4.87
C TRP A 84 7.41 7.84 5.11
N ILE A 85 6.59 7.57 6.12
CA ILE A 85 6.11 6.22 6.44
C ILE A 85 4.66 6.14 5.98
N ALA A 86 4.35 5.17 5.15
CA ALA A 86 3.02 5.04 4.56
C ALA A 86 2.55 3.59 4.48
N THR A 87 1.27 3.43 4.22
CA THR A 87 0.67 2.15 3.83
C THR A 87 0.40 2.14 2.31
N GLN A 88 -0.44 1.24 1.82
CA GLN A 88 -0.79 1.11 0.40
C GLN A 88 -1.37 2.38 -0.23
N VAL A 89 -1.70 3.40 0.55
CA VAL A 89 -2.23 4.68 0.04
C VAL A 89 -1.33 5.37 -0.98
N VAL A 90 -0.01 5.07 -0.96
CA VAL A 90 0.96 5.63 -1.91
C VAL A 90 1.06 4.85 -3.22
N GLU A 91 0.43 3.69 -3.32
CA GLU A 91 0.37 2.89 -4.56
C GLU A 91 -0.53 3.56 -5.59
N ALA A 92 -1.61 4.23 -5.14
CA ALA A 92 -2.52 4.95 -6.01
C ALA A 92 -1.92 6.29 -6.47
N SER A 93 -2.31 6.73 -7.61
CA SER A 93 -2.18 8.00 -8.37
C SER A 93 -1.35 9.19 -7.84
N LEU A 94 -0.47 9.01 -6.85
CA LEU A 94 0.40 10.08 -6.37
C LEU A 94 1.66 10.17 -7.23
N ASP A 95 2.03 11.38 -7.66
CA ASP A 95 3.28 11.63 -8.39
C ASP A 95 4.43 11.87 -7.40
N LEU A 96 5.07 10.78 -6.98
CA LEU A 96 6.14 10.79 -5.99
C LEU A 96 7.47 10.37 -6.65
N ASP A 97 8.57 10.99 -6.18
CA ASP A 97 9.93 10.66 -6.62
C ASP A 97 10.93 10.74 -5.44
N PHE A 98 10.90 9.71 -4.61
CA PHE A 98 11.80 9.54 -3.48
C PHE A 98 13.18 9.02 -3.90
N ASP A 99 14.19 9.18 -3.02
CA ASP A 99 15.55 8.70 -3.28
C ASP A 99 15.68 7.21 -2.96
N PHE A 100 15.11 6.80 -1.82
CA PHE A 100 15.16 5.43 -1.31
C PHE A 100 13.79 4.91 -0.92
N LEU A 101 13.58 3.61 -1.12
CA LEU A 101 12.38 2.89 -0.74
C LEU A 101 12.73 1.71 0.19
N PHE A 102 12.09 1.67 1.36
CA PHE A 102 12.06 0.52 2.26
C PHE A 102 10.63 -0.02 2.25
N THR A 103 10.42 -1.27 1.87
CA THR A 103 9.05 -1.78 1.75
C THR A 103 8.92 -3.21 2.23
N GLU A 104 7.84 -3.49 2.98
CA GLU A 104 7.37 -4.86 3.15
C GLU A 104 6.91 -5.42 1.81
N PHE A 105 7.18 -6.70 1.56
CA PHE A 105 6.64 -7.38 0.40
C PHE A 105 5.14 -7.70 0.60
N ALA A 106 4.38 -7.64 -0.47
CA ALA A 106 2.99 -8.08 -0.51
C ALA A 106 2.76 -9.01 -1.70
N GLU A 107 2.77 -8.47 -2.90
CA GLU A 107 2.72 -9.16 -4.19
C GLU A 107 3.48 -8.35 -5.23
N LEU A 108 3.75 -8.92 -6.42
CA LEU A 108 4.55 -8.23 -7.43
C LEU A 108 3.91 -6.93 -7.94
N SER A 109 2.60 -6.90 -8.11
CA SER A 109 1.89 -5.70 -8.59
C SER A 109 2.05 -4.53 -7.63
N SER A 110 1.80 -4.74 -6.34
CA SER A 110 2.02 -3.75 -5.29
C SER A 110 3.49 -3.34 -5.20
N LEU A 111 4.42 -4.30 -5.24
CA LEU A 111 5.84 -4.00 -5.20
C LEU A 111 6.25 -3.08 -6.36
N PHE A 112 5.86 -3.38 -7.59
CA PHE A 112 6.23 -2.57 -8.76
C PHE A 112 5.60 -1.18 -8.72
N GLN A 113 4.38 -1.05 -8.19
CA GLN A 113 3.77 0.26 -7.96
C GLN A 113 4.56 1.09 -6.93
N ARG A 114 5.01 0.46 -5.83
CA ARG A 114 5.86 1.10 -4.82
C ARG A 114 7.23 1.48 -5.38
N MET A 115 7.88 0.58 -6.13
CA MET A 115 9.15 0.85 -6.83
C MET A 115 9.04 2.06 -7.77
N GLY A 116 7.91 2.20 -8.47
CA GLY A 116 7.62 3.35 -9.31
C GLY A 116 7.46 4.70 -8.56
N ARG A 117 7.62 4.74 -7.23
CA ARG A 117 7.66 5.96 -6.40
C ARG A 117 9.07 6.38 -6.00
N CYS A 118 10.08 5.63 -6.45
CA CYS A 118 11.47 5.82 -6.08
C CYS A 118 12.32 5.97 -7.35
N ASN A 119 13.09 7.06 -7.44
CA ASN A 119 13.88 7.44 -8.63
C ASN A 119 13.09 7.28 -9.95
N ARG A 120 11.84 7.71 -9.92
CA ARG A 120 10.86 7.49 -10.98
C ARG A 120 11.29 8.03 -12.34
N LYS A 121 11.94 9.17 -12.33
CA LYS A 121 12.44 9.82 -13.55
C LYS A 121 13.82 9.29 -14.00
N GLY A 122 14.47 8.44 -13.20
CA GLY A 122 15.81 7.94 -13.49
C GLY A 122 16.89 8.99 -13.50
N LEU A 123 16.62 10.18 -12.96
CA LEU A 123 17.54 11.33 -12.98
C LEU A 123 18.53 11.35 -11.82
N LYS A 124 18.31 10.55 -10.80
CA LYS A 124 19.17 10.51 -9.61
C LYS A 124 20.26 9.47 -9.80
N HIS A 125 21.51 9.91 -9.74
CA HIS A 125 22.66 9.01 -9.72
C HIS A 125 22.85 8.45 -8.30
N ILE A 126 22.33 7.27 -8.06
CA ILE A 126 22.41 6.56 -6.78
C ILE A 126 23.44 5.44 -6.95
N SER A 127 24.53 5.50 -6.18
CA SER A 127 25.65 4.54 -6.26
C SER A 127 25.40 3.22 -5.50
N ALA A 128 24.32 3.13 -4.74
CA ALA A 128 23.94 1.96 -3.93
C ALA A 128 22.53 1.50 -4.32
N PRO A 129 22.10 0.29 -3.92
CA PRO A 129 20.70 -0.11 -4.03
C PRO A 129 19.80 0.94 -3.38
N ASN A 130 18.76 1.36 -4.10
CA ASN A 130 17.82 2.37 -3.62
C ASN A 130 16.47 1.78 -3.20
N ILE A 131 16.29 0.47 -3.35
CA ILE A 131 15.07 -0.25 -3.00
C ILE A 131 15.41 -1.43 -2.11
N TYR A 132 14.84 -1.45 -0.91
CA TYR A 132 15.01 -2.47 0.11
C TYR A 132 13.67 -3.17 0.34
N VAL A 133 13.57 -4.44 -0.04
CA VAL A 133 12.35 -5.25 0.05
C VAL A 133 12.48 -6.25 1.17
N TYR A 134 11.62 -6.17 2.16
CA TYR A 134 11.57 -7.08 3.30
C TYR A 134 10.52 -8.16 3.04
N GLU A 135 10.99 -9.41 3.01
CA GLU A 135 10.16 -10.55 2.63
C GLU A 135 9.34 -11.11 3.79
N LYS A 136 9.79 -10.95 5.03
CA LYS A 136 9.00 -11.40 6.17
C LYS A 136 7.92 -10.38 6.52
N ILE A 137 6.69 -10.85 6.59
CA ILE A 137 5.53 -10.07 7.02
C ILE A 137 4.78 -10.81 8.12
N ALA A 138 3.97 -10.10 8.90
CA ALA A 138 3.17 -10.71 9.95
C ALA A 138 2.22 -11.78 9.37
N GLY A 139 2.26 -12.98 9.92
CA GLY A 139 1.50 -14.13 9.38
C GLY A 139 -0.01 -13.94 9.34
N GLY A 140 -0.57 -13.05 10.19
CA GLY A 140 -1.98 -12.68 10.17
C GLY A 140 -2.41 -11.85 8.96
N LEU A 141 -1.46 -11.35 8.15
CA LEU A 141 -1.74 -10.59 6.92
C LEU A 141 -2.03 -11.50 5.73
N LEU A 142 -1.59 -12.76 5.80
CA LEU A 142 -1.75 -13.71 4.71
C LEU A 142 -3.13 -14.35 4.76
N CYS A 143 -3.90 -14.15 3.71
CA CYS A 143 -5.12 -14.90 3.45
C CYS A 143 -4.72 -16.29 2.92
N ARG A 144 -4.95 -17.33 3.69
CA ARG A 144 -4.63 -18.71 3.28
C ARG A 144 -5.66 -19.22 2.30
N ASP A 145 -5.21 -19.45 1.10
CA ASP A 145 -5.99 -19.90 -0.04
C ASP A 145 -5.88 -21.39 -0.34
N LYS A 146 -5.29 -22.19 0.60
CA LYS A 146 -5.27 -23.65 0.48
C LYS A 146 -6.48 -24.29 1.17
N ALA A 147 -7.12 -25.22 0.46
CA ALA A 147 -8.15 -26.09 1.02
C ALA A 147 -7.63 -26.78 2.30
N GLY A 148 -8.34 -26.62 3.42
CA GLY A 148 -8.01 -27.21 4.70
C GLY A 148 -7.39 -26.29 5.76
N TYR A 149 -7.07 -25.05 5.41
CA TYR A 149 -6.65 -24.05 6.37
C TYR A 149 -7.78 -23.04 6.59
N GLY A 150 -8.53 -23.23 7.66
CA GLY A 150 -9.50 -22.36 8.28
C GLY A 150 -10.32 -21.43 7.37
N THR A 151 -11.63 -21.55 7.46
CA THR A 151 -12.64 -20.78 6.73
C THR A 151 -12.69 -19.27 7.08
N GLU A 152 -11.88 -18.80 8.01
CA GLU A 152 -11.81 -17.39 8.36
C GLU A 152 -10.74 -16.70 7.51
N LYS A 153 -11.16 -15.81 6.65
CA LYS A 153 -10.32 -14.85 5.92
C LYS A 153 -9.64 -13.89 6.91
N LYS A 154 -8.54 -14.34 7.53
CA LYS A 154 -7.71 -13.53 8.41
C LYS A 154 -6.55 -12.98 7.60
N GLY A 155 -6.74 -11.93 6.85
CA GLY A 155 -5.71 -11.31 6.05
C GLY A 155 -6.24 -10.80 4.73
N PHE A 156 -5.43 -9.99 4.06
CA PHE A 156 -5.79 -9.36 2.78
C PHE A 156 -4.76 -9.60 1.68
N ILE A 157 -3.64 -10.28 1.99
CA ILE A 157 -2.62 -10.68 1.01
C ILE A 157 -2.81 -12.16 0.72
N TYR A 158 -3.05 -12.51 -0.55
CA TYR A 158 -3.20 -13.89 -0.96
C TYR A 158 -1.87 -14.64 -0.84
N TYR A 159 -1.86 -15.73 -0.08
CA TYR A 159 -0.66 -16.53 0.19
C TYR A 159 -0.01 -17.04 -1.10
N SER A 160 -0.80 -17.53 -2.05
CA SER A 160 -0.27 -18.03 -3.32
C SER A 160 0.39 -16.92 -4.16
N LEU A 161 -0.20 -15.73 -4.24
CA LEU A 161 0.40 -14.60 -4.95
C LEU A 161 1.66 -14.09 -4.26
N TYR A 162 1.67 -14.07 -2.93
CA TYR A 162 2.84 -13.74 -2.14
C TYR A 162 4.00 -14.71 -2.41
N GLU A 163 3.76 -16.04 -2.35
CA GLU A 163 4.80 -17.04 -2.61
C GLU A 163 5.28 -17.03 -4.06
N LEU A 164 4.37 -16.88 -5.03
CA LEU A 164 4.75 -16.74 -6.44
C LEU A 164 5.62 -15.50 -6.66
N GLY A 165 5.26 -14.39 -6.05
CA GLY A 165 6.01 -13.15 -6.17
C GLY A 165 7.41 -13.27 -5.55
N LYS A 166 7.55 -13.91 -4.39
CA LYS A 166 8.87 -14.20 -3.79
C LYS A 166 9.71 -15.10 -4.70
N ALA A 167 9.11 -16.17 -5.23
CA ALA A 167 9.80 -17.07 -6.16
C ALA A 167 10.29 -16.33 -7.42
N ALA A 168 9.51 -15.38 -7.94
CA ALA A 168 9.88 -14.56 -9.07
C ALA A 168 11.10 -13.68 -8.76
N LEU A 169 11.08 -12.98 -7.61
CA LEU A 169 12.21 -12.14 -7.17
C LEU A 169 13.48 -12.96 -6.93
N HIS A 170 13.36 -14.10 -6.28
CA HIS A 170 14.50 -14.99 -6.03
C HIS A 170 15.09 -15.52 -7.34
N LYS A 171 14.25 -15.93 -8.29
CA LYS A 171 14.70 -16.37 -9.60
C LYS A 171 15.43 -15.27 -10.35
N TRP A 172 14.85 -14.06 -10.40
CA TRP A 172 15.49 -12.89 -11.01
C TRP A 172 16.85 -12.62 -10.39
N LYS A 173 16.95 -12.60 -9.07
CA LYS A 173 18.21 -12.37 -8.34
C LYS A 173 19.29 -13.42 -8.64
N LEU A 174 18.88 -14.67 -8.87
CA LEU A 174 19.81 -15.75 -9.25
C LEU A 174 20.28 -15.68 -10.69
N GLN A 175 19.44 -15.16 -11.59
CA GLN A 175 19.72 -15.12 -13.03
C GLN A 175 20.45 -13.86 -13.47
N THR A 176 20.34 -12.78 -12.69
CA THR A 176 20.97 -11.51 -13.05
C THR A 176 22.20 -11.22 -12.20
N SER A 177 23.26 -10.76 -12.85
CA SER A 177 24.45 -10.21 -12.18
C SER A 177 24.28 -8.72 -11.86
N SER A 178 23.23 -8.09 -12.39
CA SER A 178 22.91 -6.68 -12.16
C SER A 178 22.22 -6.48 -10.81
N SER A 179 22.48 -5.37 -10.16
CA SER A 179 21.69 -4.88 -9.03
C SER A 179 20.51 -4.02 -9.48
N GLU A 180 20.39 -3.75 -10.78
CA GLU A 180 19.33 -2.92 -11.36
C GLU A 180 18.27 -3.79 -12.03
N MET A 181 17.03 -3.53 -11.71
CA MET A 181 15.85 -4.19 -12.30
C MET A 181 15.25 -3.29 -13.37
N SER A 182 15.26 -3.77 -14.62
CA SER A 182 14.66 -3.07 -15.75
C SER A 182 13.13 -3.23 -15.80
N GLU A 183 12.46 -2.45 -16.63
CA GLU A 183 11.03 -2.64 -16.90
C GLU A 183 10.77 -3.97 -17.64
N GLU A 184 11.70 -4.38 -18.50
CA GLU A 184 11.66 -5.69 -19.18
C GLU A 184 11.72 -6.83 -18.18
N ASP A 185 12.55 -6.73 -17.12
CA ASP A 185 12.62 -7.74 -16.05
C ASP A 185 11.26 -7.86 -15.34
N LYS A 186 10.62 -6.74 -15.01
CA LYS A 186 9.30 -6.72 -14.38
C LYS A 186 8.24 -7.38 -15.26
N ILE A 187 8.23 -7.05 -16.56
CA ILE A 187 7.31 -7.65 -17.54
C ILE A 187 7.55 -9.15 -17.65
N CYS A 188 8.81 -9.58 -17.73
CA CYS A 188 9.17 -11.00 -17.76
C CYS A 188 8.70 -11.74 -16.51
N MET A 189 8.90 -11.17 -15.32
CA MET A 189 8.41 -11.76 -14.08
C MET A 189 6.89 -11.91 -14.04
N ILE A 190 6.15 -10.89 -14.46
CA ILE A 190 4.68 -10.96 -14.54
C ILE A 190 4.25 -12.05 -15.53
N ASN A 191 4.81 -12.08 -16.73
CA ASN A 191 4.44 -13.04 -17.77
C ASN A 191 4.77 -14.48 -17.36
N GLU A 192 5.86 -14.69 -16.65
CA GLU A 192 6.27 -16.03 -16.24
C GLU A 192 5.52 -16.54 -15.02
N PHE A 193 5.34 -15.70 -14.01
CA PHE A 193 4.81 -16.13 -12.69
C PHE A 193 3.32 -15.87 -12.55
N TYR A 194 2.77 -14.83 -13.21
CA TYR A 194 1.34 -14.50 -13.17
C TYR A 194 0.67 -14.81 -14.51
N ASN A 195 1.14 -15.86 -15.21
CA ASN A 195 0.48 -16.32 -16.44
C ASN A 195 -0.86 -17.00 -16.12
N ARG A 196 -1.67 -17.12 -17.18
CA ARG A 196 -3.03 -17.67 -17.08
C ARG A 196 -3.08 -19.08 -16.45
N GLU A 197 -2.10 -19.94 -16.76
CA GLU A 197 -2.08 -21.32 -16.26
C GLU A 197 -1.89 -21.34 -14.73
N LYS A 198 -0.91 -20.61 -14.22
CA LYS A 198 -0.63 -20.51 -12.80
C LYS A 198 -1.76 -19.84 -12.03
N ILE A 199 -2.36 -18.79 -12.58
CA ILE A 199 -3.52 -18.12 -11.95
C ILE A 199 -4.72 -19.08 -11.94
N CYS A 200 -5.01 -19.82 -13.03
CA CYS A 200 -6.08 -20.81 -13.04
C CYS A 200 -5.82 -21.95 -12.04
N GLU A 201 -4.56 -22.34 -11.80
CA GLU A 201 -4.23 -23.35 -10.79
C GLU A 201 -4.50 -22.83 -9.38
N ILE A 202 -4.15 -21.59 -9.09
CA ILE A 202 -4.50 -20.90 -7.85
C ILE A 202 -6.02 -20.81 -7.70
N GLU A 203 -6.72 -20.39 -8.74
CA GLU A 203 -8.19 -20.27 -8.77
C GLU A 203 -8.89 -21.58 -8.45
N LYS A 204 -8.42 -22.72 -8.98
CA LYS A 204 -9.02 -24.04 -8.74
C LYS A 204 -8.90 -24.52 -7.30
N ASN A 205 -7.86 -24.10 -6.59
CA ASN A 205 -7.46 -24.67 -5.31
C ASN A 205 -7.56 -23.69 -4.12
N SER A 206 -8.14 -22.50 -4.32
CA SER A 206 -8.04 -21.41 -3.34
C SER A 206 -9.35 -20.70 -3.03
N SER A 207 -9.38 -19.99 -1.91
CA SER A 207 -10.44 -19.03 -1.59
C SER A 207 -10.50 -17.85 -2.58
N TYR A 208 -9.46 -17.66 -3.40
CA TYR A 208 -9.44 -16.71 -4.50
C TYR A 208 -10.50 -17.06 -5.54
N SER A 209 -10.70 -18.35 -5.85
CA SER A 209 -11.77 -18.83 -6.71
C SER A 209 -13.16 -18.41 -6.19
N SER A 210 -13.39 -18.54 -4.88
CA SER A 210 -14.64 -18.09 -4.26
C SER A 210 -14.82 -16.58 -4.38
N TYR A 211 -13.76 -15.82 -4.21
CA TYR A 211 -13.78 -14.37 -4.34
C TYR A 211 -14.08 -13.93 -5.78
N ILE A 212 -13.41 -14.51 -6.76
CA ILE A 212 -13.65 -14.21 -8.18
C ILE A 212 -15.07 -14.60 -8.60
N LYS A 213 -15.56 -15.76 -8.13
CA LYS A 213 -16.94 -16.17 -8.38
C LYS A 213 -17.94 -15.19 -7.76
N ASP A 214 -17.74 -14.81 -6.49
CA ASP A 214 -18.59 -13.83 -5.80
C ASP A 214 -18.56 -12.45 -6.49
N TYR A 215 -17.39 -12.06 -7.04
CA TYR A 215 -17.24 -10.85 -7.85
C TYR A 215 -18.09 -10.92 -9.13
N TYR A 216 -17.98 -12.01 -9.90
CA TYR A 216 -18.79 -12.18 -11.12
C TYR A 216 -20.29 -12.31 -10.82
N ASP A 217 -20.67 -13.03 -9.76
CA ASP A 217 -22.06 -13.16 -9.33
C ASP A 217 -22.66 -11.78 -8.91
N ARG A 218 -21.85 -10.87 -8.39
CA ARG A 218 -22.27 -9.49 -8.07
C ARG A 218 -22.34 -8.63 -9.32
N TYR A 219 -21.37 -8.79 -10.22
CA TYR A 219 -21.32 -8.08 -11.49
C TYR A 219 -22.54 -8.44 -12.38
N ASP A 220 -22.84 -9.72 -12.50
CA ASP A 220 -24.02 -10.20 -13.25
C ASP A 220 -25.32 -9.67 -12.65
N ARG A 221 -25.47 -9.66 -11.33
CA ARG A 221 -26.61 -9.05 -10.64
C ARG A 221 -26.74 -7.55 -10.91
N LEU A 222 -25.63 -6.83 -11.00
CA LEU A 222 -25.66 -5.40 -11.33
C LEU A 222 -26.06 -5.15 -12.79
N ILE A 223 -25.64 -6.01 -13.72
CA ILE A 223 -26.10 -5.94 -15.11
C ILE A 223 -27.60 -6.19 -15.21
N GLU A 224 -28.15 -7.15 -14.47
CA GLU A 224 -29.60 -7.41 -14.41
C GLU A 224 -30.40 -6.24 -13.83
N ILE A 225 -29.81 -5.50 -12.88
CA ILE A 225 -30.41 -4.32 -12.23
C ILE A 225 -30.18 -3.03 -13.05
N SER A 226 -29.30 -3.04 -14.07
CA SER A 226 -28.90 -1.84 -14.84
C SER A 226 -30.01 -1.13 -15.63
N GLY A 227 -31.26 -1.55 -15.46
CA GLY A 227 -32.45 -0.79 -15.84
C GLY A 227 -32.92 0.24 -14.79
N MET A 228 -32.28 0.30 -13.62
CA MET A 228 -32.59 1.26 -12.55
C MET A 228 -31.42 2.25 -12.42
N ASP A 229 -31.74 3.54 -12.20
CA ASP A 229 -30.76 4.59 -11.90
C ASP A 229 -30.04 4.30 -10.57
N ILE A 230 -28.96 3.51 -10.61
CA ILE A 230 -28.07 3.29 -9.47
C ILE A 230 -26.99 4.36 -9.51
N GLN A 231 -26.81 5.09 -8.41
CA GLN A 231 -25.73 6.07 -8.31
C GLN A 231 -24.37 5.37 -8.33
N ASP A 232 -23.38 5.95 -8.98
CA ASP A 232 -22.00 5.42 -9.10
C ASP A 232 -21.37 5.03 -7.75
N SER A 233 -21.76 5.71 -6.66
CA SER A 233 -21.32 5.40 -5.29
C SER A 233 -21.82 4.06 -4.78
N GLU A 234 -23.07 3.69 -5.06
CA GLU A 234 -23.66 2.41 -4.65
C GLU A 234 -23.06 1.24 -5.43
N MET A 235 -22.70 1.49 -6.70
CA MET A 235 -22.02 0.54 -7.55
C MET A 235 -20.60 0.25 -7.03
N GLN A 236 -19.84 1.27 -6.65
CA GLN A 236 -18.51 1.11 -6.06
C GLN A 236 -18.54 0.40 -4.71
N ASP A 237 -19.52 0.69 -3.86
CA ASP A 237 -19.62 0.07 -2.53
C ASP A 237 -20.02 -1.41 -2.59
N SER A 238 -20.76 -1.84 -3.61
CA SER A 238 -21.12 -3.26 -3.80
C SER A 238 -19.90 -4.14 -4.15
N PHE A 239 -18.80 -3.58 -4.69
CA PHE A 239 -17.55 -4.28 -4.98
C PHE A 239 -16.50 -4.19 -3.86
N ARG A 240 -16.75 -3.38 -2.83
CA ARG A 240 -15.84 -3.27 -1.69
C ARG A 240 -16.00 -4.45 -0.74
N THR A 241 -14.92 -5.17 -0.49
CA THR A 241 -14.86 -6.18 0.58
C THR A 241 -14.62 -5.55 1.95
N ILE A 242 -14.23 -4.28 1.99
CA ILE A 242 -14.01 -3.53 3.23
C ILE A 242 -15.21 -2.60 3.41
N VAL A 243 -15.98 -2.85 4.45
CA VAL A 243 -17.03 -1.92 4.87
C VAL A 243 -16.33 -0.71 5.52
N SER A 244 -16.40 0.43 4.85
CA SER A 244 -15.94 1.69 5.45
C SER A 244 -17.15 2.35 6.16
N ILE A 245 -16.96 2.72 7.41
CA ILE A 245 -17.91 3.53 8.16
C ILE A 245 -17.36 4.94 8.22
N ASN A 246 -18.14 5.90 7.76
CA ASN A 246 -17.80 7.31 7.96
C ASN A 246 -17.98 7.62 9.45
N ALA A 247 -16.89 8.04 10.09
CA ALA A 247 -16.89 8.42 11.49
C ALA A 247 -16.35 9.84 11.65
N VAL A 248 -16.97 10.60 12.51
CA VAL A 248 -16.47 11.92 12.92
C VAL A 248 -15.74 11.74 14.25
N PRO A 249 -14.47 12.17 14.37
CA PRO A 249 -13.78 12.17 15.65
C PRO A 249 -14.58 12.93 16.71
N TYR A 250 -14.56 12.45 17.96
CA TYR A 250 -15.40 13.00 19.04
C TYR A 250 -15.19 14.50 19.24
N ASP A 251 -13.94 14.97 19.23
CA ASP A 251 -13.63 16.39 19.42
C ASP A 251 -14.20 17.23 18.26
N VAL A 252 -14.06 16.77 17.00
CA VAL A 252 -14.64 17.43 15.83
C VAL A 252 -16.17 17.43 15.88
N TYR A 253 -16.77 16.33 16.37
CA TYR A 253 -18.21 16.24 16.59
C TYR A 253 -18.68 17.28 17.62
N MET A 254 -17.99 17.40 18.75
CA MET A 254 -18.34 18.35 19.81
C MET A 254 -18.17 19.80 19.38
N ASP A 255 -17.11 20.12 18.63
CA ASP A 255 -16.84 21.46 18.12
C ASP A 255 -17.88 21.91 17.06
N ASN A 256 -18.54 20.96 16.41
CA ASN A 256 -19.53 21.21 15.35
C ASN A 256 -20.91 20.63 15.67
N PHE A 257 -21.22 20.42 16.95
CA PHE A 257 -22.42 19.71 17.40
C PHE A 257 -23.72 20.27 16.81
N ASP A 258 -23.90 21.59 16.84
CA ASP A 258 -25.12 22.24 16.37
C ASP A 258 -25.31 22.05 14.85
N LEU A 259 -24.22 22.12 14.08
CA LEU A 259 -24.25 21.91 12.63
C LEU A 259 -24.58 20.45 12.29
N ILE A 260 -23.90 19.50 12.93
CA ILE A 260 -24.12 18.07 12.69
C ILE A 260 -25.54 17.65 13.08
N SER A 261 -26.01 18.11 14.25
CA SER A 261 -27.38 17.84 14.72
C SER A 261 -28.43 18.44 13.79
N SER A 262 -28.19 19.59 13.17
CA SER A 262 -29.11 20.18 12.21
C SER A 262 -29.20 19.35 10.93
N ILE A 263 -28.06 18.83 10.43
CA ILE A 263 -27.99 17.95 9.25
C ILE A 263 -28.70 16.61 9.52
N GLU A 264 -28.45 16.01 10.69
CA GLU A 264 -29.13 14.76 11.08
C GLU A 264 -30.66 14.92 11.12
N ASN A 265 -31.15 16.03 11.68
CA ASN A 265 -32.58 16.34 11.72
C ASN A 265 -33.17 16.57 10.34
N GLU A 266 -32.45 17.20 9.39
CA GLU A 266 -32.88 17.33 8.00
C GLU A 266 -32.95 16.00 7.27
N ILE A 267 -32.00 15.10 7.51
CA ILE A 267 -31.99 13.76 6.90
C ILE A 267 -33.15 12.91 7.44
N LEU A 268 -33.45 12.99 8.74
CA LEU A 268 -34.52 12.28 9.37
C LEU A 268 -35.91 12.82 8.91
N ALA A 269 -36.02 14.11 8.64
CA ALA A 269 -37.23 14.73 8.16
C ALA A 269 -37.59 14.40 6.68
N LYS A 270 -36.58 13.94 5.91
CA LYS A 270 -36.71 13.54 4.49
C LYS A 270 -36.97 12.03 4.30
N ARG A 271 -36.94 11.25 5.36
CA ARG A 271 -37.32 9.82 5.38
C ARG A 271 -38.75 9.66 5.81
#